data_cad46824e3ec35502f991a9edfc6dd74
#
_entry.id   cad46824e3ec35502f991a9edfc6dd74
#
_cell.length_a   1.000
_cell.length_b   1.000
_cell.length_c   1.000
_cell.angle_alpha   90.00
_cell.angle_beta   90.00
_cell.angle_gamma   90.00
#
_symmetry.space_group_name_H-M   'P 1'
#
loop_
_entity.id
_entity.type
_entity.pdbx_description
1 polymer ?
#
loop_
_entity_poly.entity_id
_entity_poly.type
_entity_poly.pdbx_seq_one_letter_code
_entity_poly.pdbx_strand_id
1 'polypeptide(L)'
;MLHGIPASEIARAATVLSERYRAEVRDGRLHMNADLAVKAYLATRMPATFAAVHASLDTAAAAMPDFAPRTMLDVGSGPGTVLWAAASVWPELETATLLDASEPARRAGRALSDNLRQVTTTWIAGDATLDLRGQTPHELVTCAYVLDEVPPASLEALVDNLWALTGDMLIIVEPGTPAGWRRVLDARARLIGIGAHVAAPCPHQAPCPLAAPDWCHFARRVARSRIHRVAKGADVPWEDEKFIYLAATRAAPVDRAARVLASPRHGSGKVQLKICQPDGNAVERLLTKRDGASFKEARRADWGDRFAG
;
A
#
# COMPACT_ATOMS: atom_id res chain seq x y z
N MET A 1 23.92 4.15 6.05
CA MET A 1 23.23 5.41 5.70
C MET A 1 22.94 6.31 6.92
N LEU A 2 22.63 5.78 8.10
CA LEU A 2 22.32 6.59 9.32
C LEU A 2 23.51 6.85 10.24
N HIS A 3 24.68 6.31 9.93
CA HIS A 3 25.88 6.41 10.78
C HIS A 3 26.35 7.87 10.91
N GLY A 4 26.68 8.29 12.15
CA GLY A 4 27.23 9.62 12.40
C GLY A 4 26.21 10.76 12.54
N ILE A 5 24.88 10.48 12.42
CA ILE A 5 23.88 11.52 12.59
C ILE A 5 23.30 11.46 14.01
N PRO A 6 23.25 12.60 14.71
CA PRO A 6 22.65 12.66 16.04
C PRO A 6 21.17 12.21 16.00
N ALA A 7 20.75 11.37 16.95
CA ALA A 7 19.36 10.90 17.03
C ALA A 7 18.34 12.05 17.16
N SER A 8 18.75 13.16 17.78
CA SER A 8 17.92 14.38 17.90
C SER A 8 17.65 15.07 16.57
N GLU A 9 18.57 15.00 15.59
CA GLU A 9 18.35 15.54 14.25
C GLU A 9 17.38 14.67 13.46
N ILE A 10 17.55 13.34 13.53
CA ILE A 10 16.59 12.40 12.93
C ILE A 10 15.20 12.61 13.55
N ALA A 11 15.10 12.79 14.88
CA ALA A 11 13.83 13.01 15.56
C ALA A 11 13.12 14.27 15.06
N ARG A 12 13.83 15.41 14.96
CA ARG A 12 13.26 16.65 14.44
C ARG A 12 12.78 16.51 13.00
N ALA A 13 13.60 15.91 12.13
CA ALA A 13 13.22 15.68 10.75
C ALA A 13 12.02 14.72 10.61
N ALA A 14 11.95 13.68 11.45
CA ALA A 14 10.84 12.74 11.49
C ALA A 14 9.53 13.42 11.95
N THR A 15 9.60 14.36 12.90
CA THR A 15 8.45 15.14 13.34
C THR A 15 7.91 15.99 12.19
N VAL A 16 8.77 16.78 11.54
CA VAL A 16 8.38 17.62 10.39
C VAL A 16 7.77 16.77 9.27
N LEU A 17 8.42 15.65 8.92
CA LEU A 17 7.92 14.74 7.89
C LEU A 17 6.54 14.17 8.25
N SER A 18 6.36 13.73 9.49
CA SER A 18 5.09 13.18 9.99
C SER A 18 3.97 14.21 10.03
N GLU A 19 4.28 15.47 10.34
CA GLU A 19 3.33 16.57 10.32
C GLU A 19 2.88 16.90 8.90
N ARG A 20 3.79 16.97 7.94
CA ARG A 20 3.47 17.19 6.51
C ARG A 20 2.56 16.10 5.96
N TYR A 21 2.86 14.83 6.21
CA TYR A 21 2.00 13.71 5.78
C TYR A 21 0.61 13.76 6.43
N ARG A 22 0.53 14.00 7.73
CA ARG A 22 -0.77 14.06 8.44
C ARG A 22 -1.63 15.25 8.02
N ALA A 23 -1.01 16.37 7.69
CA ALA A 23 -1.69 17.57 7.24
C ALA A 23 -1.99 17.55 5.73
N GLU A 24 -1.55 16.51 5.00
CA GLU A 24 -1.65 16.43 3.54
C GLU A 24 -1.18 17.73 2.85
N VAL A 25 0.03 18.21 3.25
CA VAL A 25 0.55 19.50 2.77
C VAL A 25 0.88 19.43 1.29
N ARG A 26 0.22 20.25 0.49
CA ARG A 26 0.39 20.37 -0.97
C ARG A 26 0.89 21.77 -1.36
N ASP A 27 2.06 22.12 -0.84
CA ASP A 27 2.71 23.41 -1.08
C ASP A 27 3.66 23.42 -2.30
N GLY A 28 3.60 22.38 -3.12
CA GLY A 28 4.49 22.17 -4.28
C GLY A 28 5.91 21.76 -3.91
N ARG A 29 6.18 21.51 -2.63
CA ARG A 29 7.49 21.02 -2.17
C ARG A 29 7.42 19.53 -1.88
N LEU A 30 8.38 18.79 -2.38
CA LEU A 30 8.50 17.36 -2.10
C LEU A 30 8.69 17.13 -0.60
N HIS A 31 8.04 16.12 -0.05
CA HIS A 31 8.18 15.74 1.36
C HIS A 31 9.61 15.30 1.70
N MET A 32 10.27 14.61 0.78
CA MET A 32 11.66 14.13 0.91
C MET A 32 12.65 14.98 0.09
N ASN A 33 12.61 16.31 0.24
CA ASN A 33 13.42 17.24 -0.55
C ASN A 33 14.89 17.41 -0.08
N ALA A 34 15.29 16.76 1.00
CA ALA A 34 16.63 16.84 1.58
C ALA A 34 17.09 15.49 2.14
N ASP A 35 18.41 15.28 2.19
CA ASP A 35 19.01 14.04 2.70
C ASP A 35 18.56 13.69 4.12
N LEU A 36 18.41 14.69 4.99
CA LEU A 36 17.98 14.46 6.36
C LEU A 36 16.52 13.99 6.42
N ALA A 37 15.64 14.50 5.55
CA ALA A 37 14.26 14.06 5.45
C ALA A 37 14.18 12.59 4.96
N VAL A 38 14.98 12.22 3.96
CA VAL A 38 15.09 10.83 3.49
C VAL A 38 15.60 9.90 4.59
N LYS A 39 16.66 10.32 5.33
CA LYS A 39 17.18 9.53 6.45
C LYS A 39 16.16 9.37 7.59
N ALA A 40 15.37 10.40 7.87
CA ALA A 40 14.26 10.33 8.81
C ALA A 40 13.17 9.35 8.33
N TYR A 41 12.83 9.40 7.04
CA TYR A 41 11.90 8.43 6.41
C TYR A 41 12.43 6.99 6.57
N LEU A 42 13.67 6.72 6.20
CA LEU A 42 14.28 5.39 6.31
C LEU A 42 14.26 4.86 7.77
N ALA A 43 14.47 5.75 8.74
CA ALA A 43 14.51 5.38 10.15
C ALA A 43 13.13 5.14 10.77
N THR A 44 12.08 5.86 10.32
CA THR A 44 10.81 5.96 11.04
C THR A 44 9.56 5.64 10.24
N ARG A 45 9.62 5.71 8.90
CA ARG A 45 8.45 5.49 8.03
C ARG A 45 8.61 4.26 7.13
N MET A 46 9.81 4.04 6.57
CA MET A 46 10.04 2.93 5.64
C MET A 46 9.59 1.56 6.17
N PRO A 47 9.86 1.17 7.45
CA PRO A 47 9.37 -0.12 7.95
C PRO A 47 7.85 -0.25 7.96
N ALA A 48 7.14 0.83 8.27
CA ALA A 48 5.68 0.87 8.28
C ALA A 48 5.12 0.81 6.86
N THR A 49 5.66 1.64 5.96
CA THR A 49 5.32 1.63 4.53
C THR A 49 5.58 0.25 3.92
N PHE A 50 6.74 -0.36 4.20
CA PHE A 50 7.06 -1.71 3.73
C PHE A 50 6.01 -2.72 4.19
N ALA A 51 5.64 -2.73 5.47
CA ALA A 51 4.67 -3.68 6.01
C ALA A 51 3.27 -3.53 5.38
N ALA A 52 2.82 -2.29 5.15
CA ALA A 52 1.56 -1.99 4.48
C ALA A 52 1.57 -2.44 3.01
N VAL A 53 2.62 -2.06 2.28
CA VAL A 53 2.79 -2.43 0.88
C VAL A 53 2.92 -3.94 0.72
N HIS A 54 3.80 -4.59 1.50
CA HIS A 54 3.99 -6.04 1.45
C HIS A 54 2.65 -6.78 1.67
N ALA A 55 1.87 -6.38 2.69
CA ALA A 55 0.57 -6.98 2.94
C ALA A 55 -0.43 -6.78 1.77
N SER A 56 -0.35 -5.64 1.09
CA SER A 56 -1.17 -5.36 -0.10
C SER A 56 -0.78 -6.24 -1.27
N LEU A 57 0.54 -6.37 -1.54
CA LEU A 57 1.09 -7.22 -2.59
C LEU A 57 0.82 -8.70 -2.34
N ASP A 58 1.04 -9.17 -1.12
CA ASP A 58 0.77 -10.56 -0.70
C ASP A 58 -0.70 -10.94 -0.88
N THR A 59 -1.61 -10.03 -0.51
CA THR A 59 -3.05 -10.24 -0.73
C THR A 59 -3.41 -10.25 -2.23
N ALA A 60 -2.77 -9.42 -3.03
CA ALA A 60 -2.98 -9.39 -4.48
C ALA A 60 -2.43 -10.66 -5.14
N ALA A 61 -1.25 -11.14 -4.74
CA ALA A 61 -0.67 -12.40 -5.18
C ALA A 61 -1.58 -13.59 -4.85
N ALA A 62 -2.13 -13.62 -3.63
CA ALA A 62 -3.09 -14.67 -3.23
C ALA A 62 -4.40 -14.63 -4.04
N ALA A 63 -4.82 -13.47 -4.55
CA ALA A 63 -5.99 -13.33 -5.42
C ALA A 63 -5.70 -13.71 -6.89
N MET A 64 -4.44 -13.64 -7.30
CA MET A 64 -3.96 -13.90 -8.66
C MET A 64 -2.74 -14.86 -8.62
N PRO A 65 -2.94 -16.14 -8.26
CA PRO A 65 -1.84 -17.07 -7.96
C PRO A 65 -0.92 -17.36 -9.16
N ASP A 66 -1.40 -17.18 -10.38
CA ASP A 66 -0.62 -17.39 -11.60
C ASP A 66 0.14 -16.11 -12.04
N PHE A 67 -0.04 -15.00 -11.33
CA PHE A 67 0.66 -13.75 -11.62
C PHE A 67 2.05 -13.74 -10.99
N ALA A 68 3.08 -13.76 -11.83
CA ALA A 68 4.48 -13.72 -11.44
C ALA A 68 5.23 -12.69 -12.31
N PRO A 69 5.17 -11.39 -11.95
CA PRO A 69 5.71 -10.33 -12.79
C PRO A 69 7.23 -10.36 -12.84
N ARG A 70 7.78 -10.18 -14.03
CA ARG A 70 9.22 -10.02 -14.28
C ARG A 70 9.62 -8.55 -14.38
N THR A 71 8.67 -7.69 -14.68
CA THR A 71 8.89 -6.24 -14.88
C THR A 71 7.99 -5.41 -13.99
N MET A 72 8.52 -4.36 -13.37
CA MET A 72 7.71 -3.41 -12.61
C MET A 72 8.05 -1.95 -12.91
N LEU A 73 7.03 -1.08 -12.80
CA LEU A 73 7.17 0.37 -12.71
C LEU A 73 6.62 0.83 -11.36
N ASP A 74 7.45 1.53 -10.58
CA ASP A 74 7.04 2.14 -9.31
C ASP A 74 7.02 3.66 -9.44
N VAL A 75 5.84 4.25 -9.35
CA VAL A 75 5.59 5.68 -9.55
C VAL A 75 5.49 6.39 -8.20
N GLY A 76 6.37 7.39 -7.98
CA GLY A 76 6.58 7.99 -6.68
C GLY A 76 7.33 7.05 -5.75
N SER A 77 8.37 6.40 -6.28
CA SER A 77 9.06 5.28 -5.64
C SER A 77 9.77 5.64 -4.33
N GLY A 78 10.00 6.94 -4.07
CA GLY A 78 10.81 7.37 -2.94
C GLY A 78 12.18 6.67 -2.94
N PRO A 79 12.64 6.13 -1.81
CA PRO A 79 13.87 5.35 -1.74
C PRO A 79 13.68 3.85 -2.11
N GLY A 80 12.61 3.49 -2.85
CA GLY A 80 12.38 2.14 -3.35
C GLY A 80 11.75 1.17 -2.35
N THR A 81 10.94 1.63 -1.41
CA THR A 81 10.30 0.76 -0.41
C THR A 81 9.44 -0.33 -1.06
N VAL A 82 8.70 0.03 -2.12
CA VAL A 82 7.83 -0.90 -2.86
C VAL A 82 8.63 -1.95 -3.60
N LEU A 83 9.77 -1.58 -4.18
CA LEU A 83 10.69 -2.53 -4.84
C LEU A 83 11.10 -3.68 -3.90
N TRP A 84 11.47 -3.36 -2.66
CA TRP A 84 11.83 -4.38 -1.67
C TRP A 84 10.66 -5.30 -1.32
N ALA A 85 9.46 -4.75 -1.19
CA ALA A 85 8.27 -5.53 -0.94
C ALA A 85 7.91 -6.42 -2.14
N ALA A 86 7.96 -5.89 -3.36
CA ALA A 86 7.66 -6.63 -4.58
C ALA A 86 8.65 -7.78 -4.81
N ALA A 87 9.96 -7.53 -4.66
CA ALA A 87 10.98 -8.56 -4.78
C ALA A 87 10.87 -9.68 -3.72
N SER A 88 10.25 -9.40 -2.57
CA SER A 88 10.00 -10.43 -1.55
C SER A 88 8.75 -11.25 -1.83
N VAL A 89 7.72 -10.68 -2.49
CA VAL A 89 6.49 -11.38 -2.85
C VAL A 89 6.65 -12.15 -4.17
N TRP A 90 7.35 -11.56 -5.13
CA TRP A 90 7.61 -12.14 -6.45
C TRP A 90 9.11 -12.26 -6.72
N PRO A 91 9.71 -13.41 -6.36
CA PRO A 91 11.14 -13.66 -6.59
C PRO A 91 11.56 -13.67 -8.06
N GLU A 92 10.59 -13.83 -8.98
CA GLU A 92 10.76 -13.80 -10.43
C GLU A 92 10.97 -12.41 -11.01
N LEU A 93 10.84 -11.35 -10.18
CA LEU A 93 11.03 -9.96 -10.61
C LEU A 93 12.49 -9.74 -11.07
N GLU A 94 12.65 -9.35 -12.34
CA GLU A 94 13.96 -9.19 -13.00
C GLU A 94 14.35 -7.72 -13.17
N THR A 95 13.37 -6.88 -13.51
CA THR A 95 13.63 -5.47 -13.81
C THR A 95 12.64 -4.55 -13.12
N ALA A 96 13.14 -3.43 -12.62
CA ALA A 96 12.31 -2.40 -12.00
C ALA A 96 12.71 -1.01 -12.50
N THR A 97 11.70 -0.26 -12.98
CA THR A 97 11.79 1.15 -13.28
C THR A 97 11.21 1.94 -12.10
N LEU A 98 12.00 2.84 -11.52
CA LEU A 98 11.62 3.60 -10.33
C LEU A 98 11.63 5.09 -10.68
N LEU A 99 10.43 5.70 -10.66
CA LEU A 99 10.24 7.11 -11.00
C LEU A 99 9.95 7.90 -9.73
N ASP A 100 10.74 8.93 -9.46
CA ASP A 100 10.53 9.85 -8.34
C ASP A 100 11.11 11.23 -8.64
N ALA A 101 10.46 12.28 -8.17
CA ALA A 101 10.92 13.66 -8.35
C ALA A 101 12.09 14.01 -7.42
N SER A 102 12.20 13.37 -6.25
CA SER A 102 13.21 13.68 -5.23
C SER A 102 14.57 13.06 -5.55
N GLU A 103 15.57 13.87 -5.89
CA GLU A 103 16.96 13.38 -6.08
C GLU A 103 17.56 12.78 -4.80
N PRO A 104 17.37 13.35 -3.59
CA PRO A 104 17.83 12.70 -2.37
C PRO A 104 17.21 11.31 -2.15
N ALA A 105 15.92 11.12 -2.47
CA ALA A 105 15.26 9.83 -2.36
C ALA A 105 15.81 8.83 -3.37
N ARG A 106 15.94 9.21 -4.66
CA ARG A 106 16.53 8.35 -5.70
C ARG A 106 17.97 7.95 -5.37
N ARG A 107 18.80 8.87 -4.87
CA ARG A 107 20.17 8.58 -4.46
C ARG A 107 20.23 7.53 -3.34
N ALA A 108 19.38 7.69 -2.33
CA ALA A 108 19.26 6.71 -1.25
C ALA A 108 18.76 5.36 -1.76
N GLY A 109 17.78 5.39 -2.67
CA GLY A 109 17.22 4.19 -3.30
C GLY A 109 18.24 3.40 -4.09
N ARG A 110 19.04 4.06 -4.95
CA ARG A 110 20.15 3.41 -5.68
C ARG A 110 21.10 2.69 -4.72
N ALA A 111 21.56 3.38 -3.68
CA ALA A 111 22.49 2.79 -2.71
C ALA A 111 21.88 1.63 -1.91
N LEU A 112 20.55 1.61 -1.72
CA LEU A 112 19.86 0.47 -1.09
C LEU A 112 19.71 -0.68 -2.08
N SER A 113 19.28 -0.40 -3.31
CA SER A 113 19.00 -1.42 -4.33
C SER A 113 20.24 -2.19 -4.81
N ASP A 114 21.44 -1.67 -4.59
CA ASP A 114 22.71 -2.41 -4.82
C ASP A 114 22.76 -3.76 -4.06
N ASN A 115 21.96 -3.92 -3.01
CA ASN A 115 21.83 -5.18 -2.27
C ASN A 115 20.77 -6.14 -2.86
N LEU A 116 19.96 -5.70 -3.80
CA LEU A 116 18.94 -6.50 -4.51
C LEU A 116 19.51 -7.01 -5.84
N ARG A 117 20.49 -7.91 -5.77
CA ARG A 117 21.30 -8.36 -6.94
C ARG A 117 20.45 -9.07 -8.01
N GLN A 118 19.29 -9.61 -7.65
CA GLN A 118 18.39 -10.31 -8.56
C GLN A 118 17.54 -9.37 -9.42
N VAL A 119 17.44 -8.07 -9.08
CA VAL A 119 16.61 -7.11 -9.82
C VAL A 119 17.48 -6.02 -10.41
N THR A 120 17.44 -5.86 -11.73
CA THR A 120 18.07 -4.72 -12.41
C THR A 120 17.18 -3.48 -12.25
N THR A 121 17.73 -2.40 -11.67
CA THR A 121 16.96 -1.18 -11.39
C THR A 121 17.33 -0.03 -12.30
N THR A 122 16.32 0.68 -12.83
CA THR A 122 16.45 1.93 -13.57
C THR A 122 15.77 3.05 -12.78
N TRP A 123 16.51 4.07 -12.38
CA TRP A 123 16.02 5.21 -11.60
C TRP A 123 15.82 6.43 -12.49
N ILE A 124 14.59 6.91 -12.59
CA ILE A 124 14.18 8.03 -13.43
C ILE A 124 13.81 9.23 -12.56
N ALA A 125 14.34 10.40 -12.92
CA ALA A 125 13.91 11.68 -12.36
C ALA A 125 12.63 12.11 -13.05
N GLY A 126 11.53 12.25 -12.31
CA GLY A 126 10.26 12.68 -12.91
C GLY A 126 9.15 12.87 -11.89
N ASP A 127 8.21 13.71 -12.25
CA ASP A 127 6.96 13.95 -11.53
C ASP A 127 5.90 12.94 -11.97
N ALA A 128 5.20 12.34 -11.02
CA ALA A 128 4.16 11.35 -11.26
C ALA A 128 3.01 11.85 -12.16
N THR A 129 2.76 13.16 -12.17
CA THR A 129 1.67 13.75 -12.95
C THR A 129 2.09 14.21 -14.35
N LEU A 130 3.40 14.40 -14.59
CA LEU A 130 3.91 15.02 -15.80
C LEU A 130 4.75 14.06 -16.65
N ASP A 131 5.55 13.20 -16.03
CA ASP A 131 6.67 12.51 -16.68
C ASP A 131 6.40 11.02 -16.99
N LEU A 132 5.14 10.58 -16.92
CA LEU A 132 4.76 9.20 -17.30
C LEU A 132 4.69 9.00 -18.80
N ARG A 133 4.63 10.09 -19.58
CA ARG A 133 4.59 10.00 -21.06
C ARG A 133 5.92 9.47 -21.58
N GLY A 134 5.83 8.45 -22.44
CA GLY A 134 7.03 7.82 -23.03
C GLY A 134 7.59 6.64 -22.22
N GLN A 135 7.04 6.35 -21.04
CA GLN A 135 7.32 5.09 -20.35
C GLN A 135 6.66 3.92 -21.11
N THR A 136 7.29 2.75 -21.04
CA THR A 136 6.74 1.52 -21.59
C THR A 136 5.86 0.81 -20.55
N PRO A 137 4.84 0.03 -20.99
CA PRO A 137 4.08 -0.79 -20.09
C PRO A 137 4.93 -1.83 -19.35
N HIS A 138 4.57 -2.10 -18.09
CA HIS A 138 5.18 -3.12 -17.24
C HIS A 138 4.07 -4.06 -16.73
N GLU A 139 4.43 -5.31 -16.45
CA GLU A 139 3.50 -6.31 -15.92
C GLU A 139 2.90 -5.85 -14.59
N LEU A 140 3.74 -5.30 -13.69
CA LEU A 140 3.31 -4.71 -12.43
C LEU A 140 3.57 -3.20 -12.44
N VAL A 141 2.53 -2.41 -12.16
CA VAL A 141 2.64 -0.98 -11.88
C VAL A 141 2.22 -0.71 -10.43
N THR A 142 2.98 0.12 -9.74
CA THR A 142 2.71 0.46 -8.34
C THR A 142 2.72 1.98 -8.13
N CYS A 143 1.84 2.44 -7.23
CA CYS A 143 1.76 3.85 -6.81
C CYS A 143 1.36 3.87 -5.34
N ALA A 144 2.32 4.13 -4.44
CA ALA A 144 2.10 3.98 -3.01
C ALA A 144 2.40 5.29 -2.25
N TYR A 145 1.38 5.80 -1.53
CA TYR A 145 1.47 7.05 -0.75
C TYR A 145 1.84 8.26 -1.62
N VAL A 146 1.21 8.35 -2.80
CA VAL A 146 1.43 9.42 -3.79
C VAL A 146 0.17 10.22 -4.04
N LEU A 147 -1.01 9.58 -4.03
CA LEU A 147 -2.25 10.28 -4.36
C LEU A 147 -2.59 11.42 -3.39
N ASP A 148 -2.09 11.35 -2.16
CA ASP A 148 -2.25 12.42 -1.16
C ASP A 148 -1.38 13.66 -1.47
N GLU A 149 -0.30 13.51 -2.23
CA GLU A 149 0.58 14.60 -2.66
C GLU A 149 0.09 15.27 -3.96
N VAL A 150 -0.75 14.58 -4.75
CA VAL A 150 -1.22 15.04 -6.06
C VAL A 150 -2.43 15.98 -5.93
N PRO A 151 -2.49 17.08 -6.71
CA PRO A 151 -3.67 17.94 -6.75
C PRO A 151 -4.92 17.13 -7.17
N PRO A 152 -6.08 17.34 -6.53
CA PRO A 152 -7.31 16.58 -6.83
C PRO A 152 -7.70 16.61 -8.31
N ALA A 153 -7.49 17.73 -9.00
CA ALA A 153 -7.79 17.86 -10.42
C ALA A 153 -6.92 16.96 -11.34
N SER A 154 -5.78 16.49 -10.85
CA SER A 154 -4.84 15.64 -11.60
C SER A 154 -4.98 14.15 -11.30
N LEU A 155 -5.77 13.77 -10.29
CA LEU A 155 -5.87 12.37 -9.83
C LEU A 155 -6.43 11.44 -10.91
N GLU A 156 -7.49 11.85 -11.62
CA GLU A 156 -8.10 11.03 -12.67
C GLU A 156 -7.10 10.77 -13.80
N ALA A 157 -6.41 11.82 -14.28
CA ALA A 157 -5.40 11.69 -15.31
C ALA A 157 -4.21 10.81 -14.87
N LEU A 158 -3.79 10.92 -13.62
CA LEU A 158 -2.76 10.05 -13.06
C LEU A 158 -3.20 8.58 -13.09
N VAL A 159 -4.42 8.28 -12.62
CA VAL A 159 -4.96 6.90 -12.62
C VAL A 159 -5.04 6.34 -14.04
N ASP A 160 -5.48 7.15 -15.02
CA ASP A 160 -5.52 6.75 -16.43
C ASP A 160 -4.12 6.45 -16.98
N ASN A 161 -3.13 7.29 -16.67
CA ASN A 161 -1.76 7.09 -17.11
C ASN A 161 -1.14 5.82 -16.47
N LEU A 162 -1.36 5.61 -15.16
CA LEU A 162 -0.92 4.40 -14.46
C LEU A 162 -1.53 3.16 -15.11
N TRP A 163 -2.84 3.20 -15.41
CA TRP A 163 -3.51 2.08 -16.06
C TRP A 163 -3.00 1.84 -17.48
N ALA A 164 -2.75 2.89 -18.26
CA ALA A 164 -2.19 2.77 -19.61
C ALA A 164 -0.81 2.07 -19.61
N LEU A 165 -0.01 2.28 -18.55
CA LEU A 165 1.30 1.65 -18.37
C LEU A 165 1.24 0.26 -17.73
N THR A 166 0.05 -0.20 -17.31
CA THR A 166 -0.15 -1.50 -16.66
C THR A 166 -0.36 -2.58 -17.71
N GLY A 167 0.55 -3.56 -17.75
CA GLY A 167 0.38 -4.78 -18.54
C GLY A 167 -0.65 -5.72 -17.94
N ASP A 168 -0.49 -6.05 -16.64
CA ASP A 168 -1.32 -7.03 -15.94
C ASP A 168 -1.95 -6.49 -14.67
N MET A 169 -1.16 -5.93 -13.73
CA MET A 169 -1.64 -5.51 -12.41
C MET A 169 -1.17 -4.11 -12.03
N LEU A 170 -2.11 -3.26 -11.59
CA LEU A 170 -1.86 -1.98 -10.94
C LEU A 170 -2.18 -2.10 -9.45
N ILE A 171 -1.24 -1.68 -8.59
CA ILE A 171 -1.44 -1.60 -7.14
C ILE A 171 -1.29 -0.17 -6.67
N ILE A 172 -2.34 0.35 -6.05
CA ILE A 172 -2.37 1.65 -5.38
C ILE A 172 -2.47 1.41 -3.88
N VAL A 173 -1.60 2.06 -3.08
CA VAL A 173 -1.64 2.01 -1.62
C VAL A 173 -1.68 3.42 -1.06
N GLU A 174 -2.57 3.67 -0.11
CA GLU A 174 -2.78 4.99 0.51
C GLU A 174 -2.88 4.89 2.04
N PRO A 175 -2.70 6.00 2.78
CA PRO A 175 -2.97 6.00 4.21
C PRO A 175 -4.39 5.52 4.53
N GLY A 176 -4.55 4.71 5.59
CA GLY A 176 -5.84 4.16 6.04
C GLY A 176 -6.74 5.18 6.73
N THR A 177 -6.76 6.42 6.22
CA THR A 177 -7.62 7.53 6.67
C THR A 177 -8.91 7.59 5.86
N PRO A 178 -9.96 8.28 6.34
CA PRO A 178 -11.16 8.53 5.52
C PRO A 178 -10.85 9.24 4.19
N ALA A 179 -9.83 10.10 4.15
CA ALA A 179 -9.42 10.79 2.92
C ALA A 179 -8.70 9.84 1.96
N GLY A 180 -7.75 9.01 2.45
CA GLY A 180 -7.08 7.99 1.65
C GLY A 180 -8.06 6.95 1.09
N TRP A 181 -9.02 6.52 1.91
CA TRP A 181 -10.09 5.62 1.46
C TRP A 181 -10.91 6.22 0.31
N ARG A 182 -11.29 7.51 0.38
CA ARG A 182 -12.01 8.19 -0.72
C ARG A 182 -11.19 8.24 -1.99
N ARG A 183 -9.90 8.60 -1.93
CA ARG A 183 -9.01 8.60 -3.11
C ARG A 183 -8.93 7.22 -3.76
N VAL A 184 -8.84 6.16 -2.96
CA VAL A 184 -8.83 4.78 -3.46
C VAL A 184 -10.19 4.40 -4.06
N LEU A 185 -11.31 4.85 -3.51
CA LEU A 185 -12.64 4.61 -4.09
C LEU A 185 -12.80 5.32 -5.44
N ASP A 186 -12.33 6.56 -5.57
CA ASP A 186 -12.38 7.32 -6.82
C ASP A 186 -11.53 6.63 -7.90
N ALA A 187 -10.29 6.24 -7.55
CA ALA A 187 -9.43 5.46 -8.44
C ALA A 187 -10.07 4.11 -8.84
N ARG A 188 -10.69 3.42 -7.87
CA ARG A 188 -11.40 2.16 -8.11
C ARG A 188 -12.56 2.33 -9.09
N ALA A 189 -13.39 3.34 -8.88
CA ALA A 189 -14.53 3.62 -9.76
C ALA A 189 -14.07 3.94 -11.19
N ARG A 190 -13.02 4.77 -11.32
CA ARG A 190 -12.41 5.10 -12.60
C ARG A 190 -11.89 3.86 -13.32
N LEU A 191 -11.10 3.04 -12.65
CA LEU A 191 -10.49 1.83 -13.22
C LEU A 191 -11.56 0.80 -13.66
N ILE A 192 -12.59 0.57 -12.85
CA ILE A 192 -13.73 -0.29 -13.24
C ILE A 192 -14.42 0.28 -14.49
N GLY A 193 -14.63 1.61 -14.53
CA GLY A 193 -15.28 2.29 -15.65
C GLY A 193 -14.52 2.15 -16.98
N ILE A 194 -13.20 1.93 -16.93
CA ILE A 194 -12.34 1.71 -18.11
C ILE A 194 -11.95 0.24 -18.31
N GLY A 195 -12.68 -0.69 -17.67
CA GLY A 195 -12.59 -2.13 -17.93
C GLY A 195 -11.59 -2.90 -17.07
N ALA A 196 -11.07 -2.31 -15.99
CA ALA A 196 -10.24 -3.04 -15.04
C ALA A 196 -11.08 -3.98 -14.17
N HIS A 197 -10.48 -5.09 -13.74
CA HIS A 197 -11.03 -5.95 -12.71
C HIS A 197 -10.40 -5.63 -11.35
N VAL A 198 -11.18 -5.72 -10.28
CA VAL A 198 -10.66 -5.59 -8.90
C VAL A 198 -10.30 -6.97 -8.39
N ALA A 199 -9.01 -7.20 -8.10
CA ALA A 199 -8.52 -8.44 -7.52
C ALA A 199 -8.50 -8.40 -5.98
N ALA A 200 -8.15 -7.25 -5.39
CA ALA A 200 -8.10 -7.05 -3.94
C ALA A 200 -8.24 -5.55 -3.59
N PRO A 201 -8.66 -5.18 -2.38
CA PRO A 201 -9.17 -6.03 -1.30
C PRO A 201 -10.64 -6.42 -1.49
N CYS A 202 -11.36 -5.69 -2.37
CA CYS A 202 -12.82 -5.86 -2.53
C CYS A 202 -13.13 -7.19 -3.22
N PRO A 203 -14.05 -7.99 -2.68
CA PRO A 203 -14.49 -9.23 -3.31
C PRO A 203 -15.51 -9.00 -4.44
N HIS A 204 -15.84 -7.74 -4.75
CA HIS A 204 -16.84 -7.35 -5.76
C HIS A 204 -16.44 -6.08 -6.50
N GLN A 205 -17.13 -5.79 -7.61
CA GLN A 205 -16.98 -4.55 -8.40
C GLN A 205 -18.15 -3.57 -8.22
N ALA A 206 -19.18 -3.94 -7.46
CA ALA A 206 -20.27 -3.04 -7.07
C ALA A 206 -19.76 -1.83 -6.26
N PRO A 207 -20.52 -0.74 -6.14
CA PRO A 207 -20.18 0.36 -5.24
C PRO A 207 -19.84 -0.11 -3.83
N CYS A 208 -18.95 0.61 -3.15
CA CYS A 208 -18.56 0.25 -1.78
C CYS A 208 -19.77 0.40 -0.84
N PRO A 209 -20.11 -0.62 -0.03
CA PRO A 209 -21.26 -0.56 0.88
C PRO A 209 -21.00 0.27 2.14
N LEU A 210 -19.76 0.65 2.41
CA LEU A 210 -19.41 1.45 3.58
C LEU A 210 -19.66 2.93 3.33
N ALA A 211 -20.12 3.64 4.36
CA ALA A 211 -20.38 5.07 4.35
C ALA A 211 -19.94 5.68 5.69
N ALA A 212 -19.61 6.96 5.69
CA ALA A 212 -19.25 7.68 6.91
C ALA A 212 -20.30 7.49 8.04
N PRO A 213 -19.87 7.32 9.29
CA PRO A 213 -18.50 7.50 9.81
C PRO A 213 -17.59 6.27 9.64
N ASP A 214 -18.04 5.23 8.97
CA ASP A 214 -17.28 4.00 8.74
C ASP A 214 -16.50 4.08 7.41
N TRP A 215 -15.32 3.44 7.34
CA TRP A 215 -14.51 3.36 6.12
C TRP A 215 -13.65 2.11 6.10
N CYS A 216 -13.33 1.62 4.91
CA CYS A 216 -12.45 0.48 4.71
C CYS A 216 -10.99 0.87 4.90
N HIS A 217 -10.29 0.13 5.74
CA HIS A 217 -8.84 0.20 5.90
C HIS A 217 -8.34 -1.09 6.54
N PHE A 218 -7.03 -1.28 6.55
CA PHE A 218 -6.35 -2.41 7.15
C PHE A 218 -5.25 -1.89 8.08
N ALA A 219 -4.71 -2.78 8.92
CA ALA A 219 -3.63 -2.43 9.80
C ALA A 219 -2.56 -3.53 9.81
N ARG A 220 -1.29 -3.13 9.94
CA ARG A 220 -0.19 -4.06 10.19
C ARG A 220 0.64 -3.55 11.36
N ARG A 221 0.90 -4.45 12.30
CA ARG A 221 1.77 -4.16 13.44
C ARG A 221 3.23 -4.23 13.01
N VAL A 222 3.97 -3.18 13.32
CA VAL A 222 5.37 -3.01 12.96
C VAL A 222 6.21 -2.79 14.20
N ALA A 223 7.28 -3.57 14.37
CA ALA A 223 8.23 -3.37 15.45
C ALA A 223 9.01 -2.06 15.24
N ARG A 224 9.13 -1.26 16.29
CA ARG A 224 9.94 -0.05 16.28
C ARG A 224 11.39 -0.36 16.64
N SER A 225 12.32 -0.03 15.76
CA SER A 225 13.74 -0.06 16.08
C SER A 225 14.07 0.92 17.22
N ARG A 226 15.25 0.78 17.83
CA ARG A 226 15.72 1.74 18.85
C ARG A 226 15.73 3.18 18.32
N ILE A 227 16.24 3.39 17.10
CA ILE A 227 16.28 4.72 16.45
C ILE A 227 14.86 5.24 16.26
N HIS A 228 13.94 4.41 15.80
CA HIS A 228 12.55 4.78 15.61
C HIS A 228 11.88 5.23 16.92
N ARG A 229 12.07 4.46 18.02
CA ARG A 229 11.52 4.82 19.32
C ARG A 229 12.05 6.16 19.83
N VAL A 230 13.37 6.35 19.78
CA VAL A 230 14.01 7.61 20.18
C VAL A 230 13.52 8.77 19.32
N ALA A 231 13.45 8.59 18.00
CA ALA A 231 13.03 9.64 17.07
C ALA A 231 11.56 10.08 17.28
N LYS A 232 10.69 9.17 17.72
CA LYS A 232 9.26 9.46 17.96
C LYS A 232 8.91 9.68 19.44
N GLY A 233 9.88 9.62 20.37
CA GLY A 233 9.61 9.69 21.81
C GLY A 233 8.63 8.61 22.27
N ALA A 234 8.70 7.41 21.69
CA ALA A 234 7.69 6.38 21.88
C ALA A 234 8.18 5.28 22.83
N ASP A 235 7.41 5.02 23.88
CA ASP A 235 7.69 3.97 24.88
C ASP A 235 7.33 2.57 24.36
N VAL A 236 6.26 2.49 23.54
CA VAL A 236 5.76 1.22 23.01
C VAL A 236 6.66 0.72 21.87
N PRO A 237 7.11 -0.55 21.92
CA PRO A 237 8.05 -1.12 20.93
C PRO A 237 7.42 -1.48 19.58
N TRP A 238 6.17 -1.10 19.32
CA TRP A 238 5.46 -1.30 18.04
C TRP A 238 4.60 -0.10 17.70
N GLU A 239 4.16 -0.06 16.42
CA GLU A 239 3.08 0.80 15.93
C GLU A 239 2.19 0.00 14.99
N ASP A 240 0.92 0.38 14.89
CA ASP A 240 -0.01 -0.17 13.93
C ASP A 240 -0.12 0.80 12.74
N GLU A 241 0.46 0.41 11.59
CA GLU A 241 0.31 1.18 10.35
C GLU A 241 -1.05 0.87 9.73
N LYS A 242 -1.84 1.92 9.56
CA LYS A 242 -3.15 1.84 8.88
C LYS A 242 -3.00 2.23 7.43
N PHE A 243 -3.52 1.40 6.54
CA PHE A 243 -3.47 1.59 5.09
C PHE A 243 -4.75 1.14 4.41
N ILE A 244 -4.97 1.62 3.21
CA ILE A 244 -5.97 1.13 2.26
C ILE A 244 -5.27 0.90 0.93
N TYR A 245 -5.74 -0.05 0.14
CA TYR A 245 -5.13 -0.37 -1.14
C TYR A 245 -6.17 -0.83 -2.16
N LEU A 246 -5.74 -0.84 -3.42
CA LEU A 246 -6.46 -1.38 -4.55
C LEU A 246 -5.49 -2.18 -5.42
N ALA A 247 -5.81 -3.43 -5.72
CA ALA A 247 -5.19 -4.19 -6.78
C ALA A 247 -6.18 -4.31 -7.94
N ALA A 248 -5.87 -3.66 -9.06
CA ALA A 248 -6.65 -3.69 -10.29
C ALA A 248 -5.90 -4.50 -11.35
N THR A 249 -6.59 -5.37 -12.09
CA THR A 249 -5.99 -6.32 -13.02
C THR A 249 -6.65 -6.29 -14.38
N ARG A 250 -5.89 -6.67 -15.43
CA ARG A 250 -6.42 -6.86 -16.80
C ARG A 250 -7.29 -8.11 -16.86
N ALA A 251 -6.87 -9.19 -16.24
CA ALA A 251 -7.65 -10.42 -16.13
C ALA A 251 -8.54 -10.42 -14.89
N ALA A 252 -9.70 -11.06 -14.98
CA ALA A 252 -10.59 -11.22 -13.83
C ALA A 252 -9.97 -12.18 -12.80
N PRO A 253 -10.07 -11.90 -11.48
CA PRO A 253 -9.65 -12.84 -10.46
C PRO A 253 -10.53 -14.11 -10.46
N VAL A 254 -9.90 -15.24 -10.17
CA VAL A 254 -10.56 -16.56 -10.23
C VAL A 254 -11.52 -16.75 -9.06
N ASP A 255 -11.17 -16.23 -7.89
CA ASP A 255 -11.93 -16.41 -6.64
C ASP A 255 -12.21 -15.08 -5.95
N ARG A 256 -13.40 -14.95 -5.41
CA ARG A 256 -13.93 -13.75 -4.74
C ARG A 256 -14.44 -14.07 -3.33
N ALA A 257 -13.58 -14.63 -2.47
CA ALA A 257 -13.93 -14.83 -1.07
C ALA A 257 -14.19 -13.49 -0.37
N ALA A 258 -15.09 -13.49 0.62
CA ALA A 258 -15.35 -12.31 1.44
C ALA A 258 -14.08 -11.78 2.11
N ARG A 259 -14.07 -10.49 2.49
CA ARG A 259 -12.95 -9.81 3.15
C ARG A 259 -13.30 -9.40 4.56
N VAL A 260 -12.46 -9.76 5.55
CA VAL A 260 -12.60 -9.32 6.93
C VAL A 260 -12.21 -7.84 7.06
N LEU A 261 -13.14 -7.00 7.49
CA LEU A 261 -13.01 -5.54 7.49
C LEU A 261 -12.54 -4.93 8.82
N ALA A 262 -12.50 -5.72 9.88
CA ALA A 262 -12.06 -5.30 11.21
C ALA A 262 -11.52 -6.49 11.99
N SER A 263 -10.76 -6.23 13.06
CA SER A 263 -10.28 -7.29 13.96
C SER A 263 -11.46 -8.12 14.49
N PRO A 264 -11.40 -9.47 14.38
CA PRO A 264 -12.43 -10.35 14.90
C PRO A 264 -12.66 -10.16 16.40
N ARG A 265 -13.93 -10.15 16.82
CA ARG A 265 -14.30 -10.07 18.24
C ARG A 265 -14.53 -11.46 18.77
N HIS A 266 -13.61 -11.94 19.60
CA HIS A 266 -13.65 -13.28 20.19
C HIS A 266 -14.44 -13.30 21.50
N GLY A 267 -15.26 -14.36 21.70
CA GLY A 267 -15.94 -14.66 22.94
C GLY A 267 -15.94 -16.16 23.22
N SER A 268 -16.46 -16.58 24.40
CA SER A 268 -16.58 -17.99 24.72
C SER A 268 -17.52 -18.69 23.72
N GLY A 269 -16.93 -19.56 22.87
CA GLY A 269 -17.65 -20.34 21.88
C GLY A 269 -18.29 -19.54 20.72
N LYS A 270 -17.89 -18.28 20.53
CA LYS A 270 -18.38 -17.40 19.46
C LYS A 270 -17.30 -16.46 18.92
N VAL A 271 -17.45 -16.06 17.66
CA VAL A 271 -16.64 -15.03 17.00
C VAL A 271 -17.56 -14.13 16.18
N GLN A 272 -17.39 -12.83 16.30
CA GLN A 272 -18.07 -11.85 15.47
C GLN A 272 -17.11 -11.28 14.45
N LEU A 273 -17.46 -11.37 13.18
CA LEU A 273 -16.71 -10.80 12.04
C LEU A 273 -17.53 -9.68 11.41
N LYS A 274 -16.85 -8.61 11.01
CA LYS A 274 -17.36 -7.65 10.03
C LYS A 274 -16.73 -8.01 8.68
N ILE A 275 -17.53 -8.32 7.68
CA ILE A 275 -17.07 -8.81 6.38
C ILE A 275 -17.69 -8.04 5.22
N CYS A 276 -16.91 -7.81 4.17
CA CYS A 276 -17.38 -7.39 2.85
C CYS A 276 -17.60 -8.63 2.00
N GLN A 277 -18.78 -8.80 1.43
CA GLN A 277 -19.18 -10.02 0.72
C GLN A 277 -19.08 -9.84 -0.81
N PRO A 278 -18.97 -10.95 -1.57
CA PRO A 278 -18.95 -10.91 -3.04
C PRO A 278 -20.20 -10.32 -3.68
N ASP A 279 -21.34 -10.33 -2.98
CA ASP A 279 -22.60 -9.73 -3.42
C ASP A 279 -22.64 -8.19 -3.33
N GLY A 280 -21.59 -7.57 -2.79
CA GLY A 280 -21.49 -6.12 -2.63
C GLY A 280 -21.97 -5.59 -1.28
N ASN A 281 -22.34 -6.46 -0.34
CA ASN A 281 -22.80 -6.07 0.98
C ASN A 281 -21.69 -6.13 2.03
N ALA A 282 -21.77 -5.25 3.05
CA ALA A 282 -20.98 -5.38 4.27
C ALA A 282 -21.89 -5.79 5.43
N VAL A 283 -21.51 -6.86 6.11
CA VAL A 283 -22.35 -7.44 7.18
C VAL A 283 -21.51 -7.78 8.41
N GLU A 284 -22.16 -7.77 9.57
CA GLU A 284 -21.63 -8.38 10.79
C GLU A 284 -22.20 -9.79 10.95
N ARG A 285 -21.33 -10.81 11.02
CA ARG A 285 -21.70 -12.21 11.24
C ARG A 285 -21.25 -12.69 12.61
N LEU A 286 -22.15 -13.23 13.37
CA LEU A 286 -21.85 -13.95 14.61
C LEU A 286 -21.79 -15.44 14.28
N LEU A 287 -20.60 -16.03 14.46
CA LEU A 287 -20.34 -17.45 14.25
C LEU A 287 -20.14 -18.14 15.61
N THR A 288 -20.71 -19.32 15.75
CA THR A 288 -20.68 -20.13 16.98
C THR A 288 -20.12 -21.52 16.69
N LYS A 289 -19.87 -22.31 17.72
CA LYS A 289 -19.44 -23.71 17.56
C LYS A 289 -20.37 -24.55 16.67
N ARG A 290 -21.65 -24.17 16.55
CA ARG A 290 -22.64 -24.86 15.69
C ARG A 290 -22.39 -24.66 14.21
N ASP A 291 -21.68 -23.56 13.85
CA ASP A 291 -21.33 -23.23 12.46
C ASP A 291 -20.10 -24.02 11.95
N GLY A 292 -19.60 -24.99 12.73
CA GLY A 292 -18.65 -26.01 12.28
C GLY A 292 -17.34 -25.46 11.67
N ALA A 293 -17.16 -25.66 10.36
CA ALA A 293 -15.98 -25.25 9.63
C ALA A 293 -15.81 -23.73 9.59
N SER A 294 -16.88 -22.99 9.31
CA SER A 294 -16.90 -21.53 9.26
C SER A 294 -16.49 -20.89 10.59
N PHE A 295 -16.93 -21.48 11.73
CA PHE A 295 -16.48 -21.03 13.04
C PHE A 295 -14.97 -21.27 13.26
N LYS A 296 -14.43 -22.41 12.80
CA LYS A 296 -12.99 -22.71 12.91
C LYS A 296 -12.16 -21.74 12.08
N GLU A 297 -12.63 -21.40 10.88
CA GLU A 297 -12.01 -20.41 10.00
C GLU A 297 -12.06 -19.03 10.66
N ALA A 298 -13.24 -18.57 11.10
CA ALA A 298 -13.42 -17.27 11.76
C ALA A 298 -12.55 -17.10 13.01
N ARG A 299 -12.29 -18.17 13.77
CA ARG A 299 -11.40 -18.12 14.94
C ARG A 299 -9.93 -17.88 14.62
N ARG A 300 -9.51 -18.17 13.40
CA ARG A 300 -8.13 -17.99 12.90
C ARG A 300 -7.98 -16.74 12.06
N ALA A 301 -9.10 -16.22 11.57
CA ALA A 301 -9.12 -15.03 10.73
C ALA A 301 -8.58 -13.81 11.47
N ASP A 302 -7.90 -12.95 10.74
CA ASP A 302 -7.45 -11.64 11.21
C ASP A 302 -7.99 -10.55 10.27
N TRP A 303 -7.78 -9.30 10.65
CA TRP A 303 -8.19 -8.13 9.87
C TRP A 303 -7.49 -8.10 8.53
N GLY A 304 -8.26 -8.10 7.46
CA GLY A 304 -7.78 -8.13 6.07
C GLY A 304 -7.74 -9.52 5.46
N ASP A 305 -8.02 -10.58 6.21
CA ASP A 305 -8.03 -11.93 5.67
C ASP A 305 -9.21 -12.19 4.75
N ARG A 306 -9.04 -13.17 3.87
CA ARG A 306 -10.13 -13.79 3.12
C ARG A 306 -10.95 -14.67 4.05
N PHE A 307 -12.24 -14.75 3.78
CA PHE A 307 -13.17 -15.59 4.52
C PHE A 307 -14.09 -16.30 3.55
N ALA A 308 -13.99 -17.62 3.48
CA ALA A 308 -14.76 -18.44 2.55
C ALA A 308 -16.20 -18.70 3.06
N GLY A 309 -16.44 -18.61 4.37
CA GLY A 309 -17.75 -18.60 4.96
C GLY A 309 -18.08 -19.73 5.88
#